data_a628ca087fc53402a60bb4ff63aa98d6
#
_entry.id   a628ca087fc53402a60bb4ff63aa98d6
#
_cell.length_a   1.000
_cell.length_b   1.000
_cell.length_c   1.000
_cell.angle_alpha   90.00
_cell.angle_beta   90.00
_cell.angle_gamma   90.00
#
_symmetry.space_group_name_H-M   'P 1'
#
loop_
_entity.id
_entity.type
_entity.pdbx_description
1 polymer ?
#
loop_
_entity_poly.entity_id
_entity_poly.type
_entity_poly.pdbx_seq_one_letter_code
_entity_poly.pdbx_strand_id
1 'polypeptide(L)' 'MSDGTFWDLCAAHALGGLFADPHVTDANKAARGAAIAADAMLAERRKRTDKDGAA' A
#
# COMPACT_ATOMS: atom_id res chain seq x y z
N MET A 1 13.75 -5.62 3.60
CA MET A 1 12.93 -4.39 3.71
C MET A 1 12.01 -4.52 4.91
N SER A 2 12.00 -3.51 5.77
CA SER A 2 11.11 -3.50 6.94
C SER A 2 9.64 -3.36 6.53
N ASP A 3 8.73 -3.75 7.43
CA ASP A 3 7.29 -3.59 7.18
C ASP A 3 6.91 -2.12 6.99
N GLY A 4 7.50 -1.22 7.78
CA GLY A 4 7.25 0.22 7.64
C GLY A 4 7.69 0.76 6.29
N THR A 5 8.89 0.39 5.83
CA THR A 5 9.40 0.80 4.52
C THR A 5 8.53 0.24 3.39
N PHE A 6 8.15 -1.03 3.51
CA PHE A 6 7.27 -1.66 2.52
C PHE A 6 5.92 -0.96 2.46
N TRP A 7 5.34 -0.67 3.63
CA TRP A 7 4.05 0.04 3.71
C TRP A 7 4.14 1.41 3.07
N ASP A 8 5.20 2.16 3.37
CA ASP A 8 5.41 3.51 2.81
C ASP A 8 5.51 3.47 1.29
N LEU A 9 6.26 2.52 0.75
CA LEU A 9 6.39 2.36 -0.70
C LEU A 9 5.06 2.01 -1.36
N CYS A 10 4.30 1.09 -0.77
CA CYS A 10 2.98 0.73 -1.29
C CYS A 10 2.02 1.91 -1.25
N ALA A 11 2.01 2.67 -0.16
CA ALA A 11 1.16 3.84 -0.02
C ALA A 11 1.54 4.91 -1.06
N ALA A 12 2.83 5.15 -1.26
CA ALA A 12 3.31 6.13 -2.24
C ALA A 12 2.89 5.75 -3.66
N HIS A 13 3.06 4.49 -4.04
CA HIS A 13 2.66 4.01 -5.36
C HIS A 13 1.14 4.07 -5.56
N ALA A 14 0.38 3.66 -4.55
CA ALA A 14 -1.08 3.72 -4.59
C ALA A 14 -1.58 5.16 -4.72
N LEU A 15 -0.98 6.07 -3.95
CA LEU A 15 -1.34 7.49 -3.99
C LEU A 15 -1.05 8.10 -5.35
N GLY A 16 0.11 7.79 -5.94
CA GLY A 16 0.48 8.22 -7.28
C GLY A 16 -0.50 7.73 -8.33
N GLY A 17 -0.92 6.45 -8.22
CA GLY A 17 -1.92 5.88 -9.12
C GLY A 17 -3.28 6.55 -9.00
N LEU A 18 -3.70 6.85 -7.77
CA LEU A 18 -4.98 7.53 -7.54
C LEU A 18 -4.96 8.94 -8.13
N PHE A 19 -3.88 9.69 -7.94
CA PHE A 19 -3.77 11.04 -8.49
C PHE A 19 -3.53 11.08 -10.00
N ALA A 20 -3.24 9.95 -10.62
CA ALA A 20 -3.18 9.87 -12.08
C ALA A 20 -4.58 9.99 -12.71
N ASP A 21 -5.63 9.71 -11.95
CA ASP A 21 -7.01 9.89 -12.40
C ASP A 21 -7.41 11.36 -12.22
N PRO A 22 -7.77 12.08 -13.31
CA PRO A 22 -8.14 13.49 -13.20
C PRO A 22 -9.43 13.74 -12.38
N HIS A 23 -10.20 12.70 -12.09
CA HIS A 23 -11.39 12.82 -11.25
C HIS A 23 -11.08 12.75 -9.76
N VAL A 24 -9.87 12.37 -9.39
CA VAL A 24 -9.46 12.32 -7.98
C VAL A 24 -8.94 13.69 -7.57
N THR A 25 -9.77 14.44 -6.82
CA THR A 25 -9.45 15.80 -6.39
C THR A 25 -9.37 15.96 -4.88
N ASP A 26 -9.83 14.97 -4.11
CA ASP A 26 -9.82 15.00 -2.65
C ASP A 26 -8.60 14.27 -2.11
N ALA A 27 -7.61 15.03 -1.64
CA ALA A 27 -6.36 14.48 -1.14
C ALA A 27 -6.57 13.59 0.11
N ASN A 28 -7.50 13.96 0.99
CA ASN A 28 -7.78 13.16 2.18
C ASN A 28 -8.38 11.80 1.83
N LYS A 29 -9.28 11.79 0.88
CA LYS A 29 -9.90 10.56 0.40
C LYS A 29 -8.88 9.68 -0.32
N ALA A 30 -8.02 10.28 -1.14
CA ALA A 30 -6.95 9.56 -1.82
C ALA A 30 -5.95 8.97 -0.82
N ALA A 31 -5.58 9.73 0.21
CA ALA A 31 -4.67 9.26 1.24
C ALA A 31 -5.24 8.06 2.01
N ARG A 32 -6.53 8.11 2.35
CA ARG A 32 -7.20 6.98 3.01
C ARG A 32 -7.23 5.75 2.11
N GLY A 33 -7.52 5.94 0.82
CA GLY A 33 -7.50 4.85 -0.15
C GLY A 33 -6.12 4.22 -0.29
N ALA A 34 -5.09 5.05 -0.34
CA ALA A 34 -3.71 4.58 -0.41
C ALA A 34 -3.31 3.80 0.85
N ALA A 35 -3.73 4.27 2.02
CA ALA A 35 -3.46 3.57 3.29
C ALA A 35 -4.14 2.19 3.33
N ILE A 36 -5.37 2.10 2.89
CA ILE A 36 -6.10 0.83 2.80
C ILE A 36 -5.37 -0.13 1.85
N ALA A 37 -4.94 0.36 0.70
CA ALA A 37 -4.18 -0.44 -0.26
C ALA A 37 -2.85 -0.92 0.33
N ALA A 38 -2.14 -0.05 1.04
CA ALA A 38 -0.88 -0.40 1.69
C ALA A 38 -1.08 -1.46 2.78
N ASP A 39 -2.14 -1.34 3.58
CA ASP A 39 -2.49 -2.34 4.59
C ASP A 39 -2.74 -3.70 3.95
N ALA A 40 -3.50 -3.72 2.85
CA ALA A 40 -3.81 -4.96 2.14
C ALA A 40 -2.55 -5.60 1.57
N MET A 41 -1.65 -4.82 0.99
CA MET A 41 -0.40 -5.33 0.43
C MET A 41 0.53 -5.84 1.52
N LEU A 42 0.58 -5.18 2.66
CA LEU A 42 1.38 -5.64 3.79
C LEU A 42 0.85 -6.97 4.33
N ALA A 43 -0.46 -7.11 4.42
CA ALA A 43 -1.09 -8.37 4.82
C ALA A 43 -0.72 -9.51 3.85
N GLU A 44 -0.75 -9.25 2.56
CA GLU A 44 -0.35 -10.23 1.55
C GLU A 44 1.13 -10.60 1.66
N ARG A 45 1.99 -9.62 1.90
CA ARG A 45 3.42 -9.87 2.10
C ARG A 45 3.65 -10.78 3.31
N ARG A 46 2.95 -10.52 4.41
CA ARG A 46 3.07 -11.32 5.63
C ARG A 46 2.64 -12.76 5.40
N LYS A 47 1.56 -12.98 4.65
CA LYS A 47 1.11 -14.33 4.29
C LYS A 47 2.18 -15.08 3.51
N ARG A 48 2.81 -14.42 2.54
CA ARG A 48 3.87 -15.04 1.73
C ARG A 48 5.11 -15.33 2.57
N THR A 49 5.49 -14.39 3.44
CA THR A 49 6.63 -14.56 4.33
C THR A 49 6.41 -15.74 5.29
N ASP A 50 5.23 -15.84 5.88
CA ASP A 50 4.89 -16.94 6.77
C ASP A 50 4.93 -18.28 6.03
N LYS A 51 4.47 -18.31 4.79
CA LYS A 51 4.38 -19.51 3.99
C LYS A 51 5.74 -19.96 3.46
N ASP A 52 6.55 -19.01 2.98
CA ASP A 52 7.83 -19.28 2.33
C ASP A 52 9.01 -19.08 3.26
N GLY A 53 8.93 -18.08 4.13
CA GLY A 53 10.01 -17.71 5.03
C GLY A 53 10.14 -18.61 6.24
N ALA A 54 9.08 -19.31 6.60
CA ALA A 54 9.11 -20.30 7.66
C ALA A 54 9.91 -21.54 7.27
N ALA A 55 10.16 -21.69 6.02
CA ALA A 55 10.93 -22.82 5.50
C ALA A 55 12.45 -22.69 5.75
#